data_df8eb389fa15110d14332ea6f5fed7e0
#
_entry.id   df8eb389fa15110d14332ea6f5fed7e0
#
_cell.length_a   1.000
_cell.length_b   1.000
_cell.length_c   1.000
_cell.angle_alpha   90.00
_cell.angle_beta   90.00
_cell.angle_gamma   90.00
#
_symmetry.space_group_name_H-M   'P 1'
#
loop_
_entity.id
_entity.type
_entity.pdbx_description
1 polymer ?
#
loop_
_entity_poly.entity_id
_entity_poly.type
_entity_poly.pdbx_seq_one_letter_code
_entity_poly.pdbx_strand_id
1 'polypeptide(L)'
;MKWMEFIKIQTASSDVAAKMPTLIEPYKARQGLLEIKVFRHASVDDCSLCLRWDTDSPQPRGSSVGFMLCNTLKQYGLVDHAVWI
;
A
#
# COMPACT_ATOMS: atom_id res chain seq x y z
N MET A 1 17.67 1.98 -8.21
CA MET A 1 17.09 3.22 -7.67
C MET A 1 16.01 2.88 -6.65
N LYS A 2 16.07 3.52 -5.50
CA LYS A 2 15.07 3.32 -4.44
C LYS A 2 13.96 4.36 -4.56
N TRP A 3 12.74 3.91 -4.37
CA TRP A 3 11.56 4.76 -4.42
C TRP A 3 10.44 4.12 -3.58
N MET A 4 9.36 4.85 -3.37
CA MET A 4 8.29 4.41 -2.47
C MET A 4 6.93 4.70 -3.06
N GLU A 5 5.98 3.81 -2.74
CA GLU A 5 4.57 4.06 -2.98
C GLU A 5 3.85 4.14 -1.64
N PHE A 6 2.97 5.11 -1.51
CA PHE A 6 2.07 5.20 -0.37
C PHE A 6 0.65 4.99 -0.84
N ILE A 7 -0.05 4.10 -0.17
CA ILE A 7 -1.46 3.84 -0.41
C ILE A 7 -2.18 4.10 0.91
N LYS A 8 -3.03 5.14 0.93
CA LYS A 8 -3.80 5.49 2.11
C LYS A 8 -5.24 5.09 1.88
N ILE A 9 -5.86 4.44 2.88
CA ILE A 9 -7.28 4.16 2.88
C ILE A 9 -7.96 4.88 4.03
N GLN A 10 -8.99 5.67 3.70
CA GLN A 10 -9.88 6.31 4.65
C GLN A 10 -11.11 5.43 4.80
N THR A 11 -11.30 4.89 5.99
CA THR A 11 -12.39 3.95 6.26
C THR A 11 -12.97 4.20 7.66
N ALA A 12 -14.25 3.88 7.83
CA ALA A 12 -14.90 3.87 9.13
C ALA A 12 -14.91 2.48 9.77
N SER A 13 -14.31 1.48 9.12
CA SER A 13 -14.29 0.09 9.60
C SER A 13 -12.95 -0.23 10.24
N SER A 14 -12.98 -0.64 11.51
CA SER A 14 -11.78 -1.11 12.21
C SER A 14 -11.25 -2.44 11.66
N ASP A 15 -12.05 -3.16 10.89
CA ASP A 15 -11.67 -4.48 10.35
C ASP A 15 -10.60 -4.40 9.28
N VAL A 16 -10.45 -3.26 8.61
CA VAL A 16 -9.49 -3.11 7.50
C VAL A 16 -8.06 -3.30 7.99
N ALA A 17 -7.69 -2.71 9.11
CA ALA A 17 -6.36 -2.87 9.68
C ALA A 17 -6.05 -4.34 9.98
N ALA A 18 -7.03 -5.08 10.50
CA ALA A 18 -6.88 -6.50 10.81
C ALA A 18 -6.71 -7.36 9.56
N LYS A 19 -7.24 -6.93 8.41
CA LYS A 19 -7.14 -7.65 7.14
C LYS A 19 -5.82 -7.39 6.40
N MET A 20 -5.13 -6.31 6.72
CA MET A 20 -3.94 -5.90 5.97
C MET A 20 -2.85 -6.99 5.86
N PRO A 21 -2.48 -7.70 6.94
CA PRO A 21 -1.45 -8.73 6.81
C PRO A 21 -1.78 -9.79 5.77
N THR A 22 -3.04 -10.20 5.70
CA THR A 22 -3.50 -11.19 4.71
C THR A 22 -3.51 -10.61 3.29
N LEU A 23 -3.95 -9.37 3.14
CA LEU A 23 -4.06 -8.72 1.83
C LEU A 23 -2.70 -8.48 1.19
N ILE A 24 -1.67 -8.16 1.98
CA ILE A 24 -0.34 -7.86 1.43
C ILE A 24 0.54 -9.09 1.24
N GLU A 25 0.24 -10.19 1.90
CA GLU A 25 1.09 -11.39 1.89
C GLU A 25 1.44 -11.89 0.48
N PRO A 26 0.51 -11.98 -0.49
CA PRO A 26 0.83 -12.45 -1.84
C PRO A 26 1.87 -11.63 -2.58
N TYR A 27 2.09 -10.38 -2.15
CA TYR A 27 2.97 -9.45 -2.87
C TYR A 27 4.36 -9.31 -2.27
N LYS A 28 4.59 -9.83 -1.06
CA LYS A 28 5.84 -9.61 -0.32
C LYS A 28 7.08 -10.13 -1.04
N ALA A 29 6.95 -11.19 -1.82
CA ALA A 29 8.07 -11.81 -2.53
C ALA A 29 8.29 -11.23 -3.93
N ARG A 30 7.60 -10.15 -4.30
CA ARG A 30 7.70 -9.57 -5.63
C ARG A 30 9.10 -8.99 -5.85
N GLN A 31 9.69 -9.27 -7.03
CA GLN A 31 11.03 -8.80 -7.36
C GLN A 31 11.11 -7.27 -7.30
N GLY A 32 12.15 -6.76 -6.64
CA GLY A 32 12.37 -5.33 -6.46
C GLY A 32 11.65 -4.73 -5.26
N LEU A 33 10.70 -5.43 -4.69
CA LEU A 33 9.99 -4.96 -3.50
C LEU A 33 10.81 -5.31 -2.26
N LEU A 34 11.25 -4.28 -1.55
CA LEU A 34 12.06 -4.44 -0.35
C LEU A 34 11.21 -4.69 0.89
N GLU A 35 10.07 -4.01 0.97
CA GLU A 35 9.24 -4.03 2.17
C GLU A 35 7.84 -3.49 1.86
N ILE A 36 6.83 -4.06 2.51
CA ILE A 36 5.50 -3.45 2.62
C ILE A 36 5.26 -3.20 4.11
N LYS A 37 5.14 -1.93 4.48
CA LYS A 37 4.92 -1.53 5.86
C LYS A 37 3.51 -0.98 6.03
N VAL A 38 2.83 -1.45 7.08
CA VAL A 38 1.47 -1.02 7.41
C VAL A 38 1.53 0.02 8.51
N PHE A 39 0.87 1.15 8.31
CA PHE A 39 0.70 2.19 9.33
C PHE A 39 -0.77 2.30 9.69
N ARG A 40 -1.05 2.44 10.97
CA ARG A 40 -2.39 2.69 11.49
C ARG A 40 -2.45 4.10 12.04
N HIS A 41 -3.53 4.82 11.72
CA HIS A 41 -3.74 6.13 12.31
C HIS A 41 -4.01 6.01 13.81
N ALA A 42 -3.50 6.97 14.60
CA ALA A 42 -3.59 6.91 16.05
C ALA A 42 -5.02 7.12 16.58
N SER A 43 -5.86 7.83 15.83
CA SER A 43 -7.17 8.28 16.33
C SER A 43 -8.36 7.80 15.54
N VAL A 44 -8.16 7.36 14.30
CA VAL A 44 -9.24 6.91 13.41
C VAL A 44 -8.87 5.57 12.78
N ASP A 45 -9.79 4.96 12.05
CA ASP A 45 -9.58 3.63 11.45
C ASP A 45 -8.78 3.66 10.13
N ASP A 46 -8.30 4.83 9.72
CA ASP A 46 -7.50 4.98 8.51
C ASP A 46 -6.20 4.19 8.62
N CYS A 47 -5.78 3.63 7.48
CA CYS A 47 -4.53 2.90 7.35
C CYS A 47 -3.74 3.40 6.16
N SER A 48 -2.43 3.20 6.21
CA SER A 48 -1.55 3.46 5.08
C SER A 48 -0.62 2.29 4.86
N LEU A 49 -0.33 2.01 3.59
CA LEU A 49 0.70 1.07 3.19
C LEU A 49 1.86 1.85 2.58
N CYS A 50 3.08 1.50 2.96
CA CYS A 50 4.27 1.98 2.30
C CYS A 50 4.97 0.80 1.63
N LEU A 51 5.05 0.85 0.29
CA LEU A 51 5.79 -0.12 -0.51
C LEU A 51 7.14 0.49 -0.83
N ARG A 52 8.22 -0.12 -0.37
CA ARG A 52 9.58 0.34 -0.65
C ARG A 52 10.16 -0.51 -1.76
N TRP A 53 10.62 0.14 -2.80
CA TRP A 53 11.13 -0.50 -4.01
C TRP A 53 12.62 -0.19 -4.25
N ASP A 54 13.31 -1.14 -4.87
CA ASP A 54 14.62 -0.91 -5.46
C ASP A 54 14.60 -1.55 -6.86
N THR A 55 14.46 -0.71 -7.88
CA THR A 55 14.35 -1.13 -9.28
C THR A 55 15.19 -0.22 -10.16
N ASP A 56 15.29 -0.54 -11.46
CA ASP A 56 16.08 0.26 -12.39
C ASP A 56 15.53 1.68 -12.54
N SER A 57 14.20 1.83 -12.49
CA SER A 57 13.55 3.15 -12.56
C SER A 57 12.25 3.13 -11.77
N PRO A 58 11.83 4.29 -11.24
CA PRO A 58 10.55 4.38 -10.57
C PRO A 58 9.41 4.32 -11.57
N GLN A 59 8.24 3.93 -11.08
CA GLN A 59 7.00 3.95 -11.86
C GLN A 59 6.14 5.10 -11.36
N PRO A 60 6.13 6.25 -12.04
CA PRO A 60 5.52 7.48 -11.50
C PRO A 60 4.03 7.37 -11.20
N ARG A 61 3.33 6.46 -11.87
CA ARG A 61 1.90 6.22 -11.65
C ARG A 61 1.62 5.07 -10.69
N GLY A 62 2.66 4.41 -10.22
CA GLY A 62 2.55 3.27 -9.33
C GLY A 62 2.87 1.94 -10.01
N SER A 63 3.25 0.98 -9.20
CA SER A 63 3.53 -0.39 -9.66
C SER A 63 2.25 -1.17 -9.89
N SER A 64 2.36 -2.30 -10.59
CA SER A 64 1.24 -3.23 -10.74
C SER A 64 0.74 -3.73 -9.38
N VAL A 65 1.65 -3.96 -8.44
CA VAL A 65 1.29 -4.32 -7.06
C VAL A 65 0.46 -3.22 -6.41
N GLY A 66 0.90 -1.96 -6.54
CA GLY A 66 0.19 -0.81 -6.02
C GLY A 66 -1.22 -0.70 -6.58
N PHE A 67 -1.38 -0.88 -7.89
CA PHE A 67 -2.71 -0.86 -8.53
C PHE A 67 -3.62 -1.99 -8.03
N MET A 68 -3.08 -3.20 -7.90
CA MET A 68 -3.87 -4.33 -7.40
C MET A 68 -4.32 -4.11 -5.95
N LEU A 69 -3.43 -3.60 -5.11
CA LEU A 69 -3.77 -3.27 -3.72
C LEU A 69 -4.82 -2.16 -3.64
N CYS A 70 -4.67 -1.11 -4.45
CA CYS A 70 -5.66 -0.04 -4.51
C CYS A 70 -7.03 -0.56 -4.90
N ASN A 71 -7.10 -1.40 -5.93
CA ASN A 71 -8.37 -1.97 -6.38
C ASN A 71 -9.04 -2.83 -5.31
N THR A 72 -8.25 -3.61 -4.58
CA THR A 72 -8.76 -4.41 -3.46
C THR A 72 -9.28 -3.52 -2.34
N LEU A 73 -8.53 -2.47 -1.99
CA LEU A 73 -8.87 -1.60 -0.87
C LEU A 73 -10.06 -0.68 -1.15
N LYS A 74 -10.36 -0.38 -2.42
CA LYS A 74 -11.50 0.48 -2.80
C LYS A 74 -12.84 -0.04 -2.28
N GLN A 75 -12.97 -1.34 -2.07
CA GLN A 75 -14.21 -1.90 -1.52
C GLN A 75 -14.42 -1.54 -0.05
N TYR A 76 -13.39 -1.06 0.64
CA TYR A 76 -13.45 -0.75 2.07
C TYR A 76 -13.49 0.75 2.38
N GLY A 77 -13.20 1.61 1.42
CA GLY A 77 -13.18 3.06 1.66
C GLY A 77 -12.55 3.84 0.52
N LEU A 78 -12.20 5.10 0.82
CA LEU A 78 -11.54 5.99 -0.13
C LEU A 78 -10.04 5.72 -0.13
N VAL A 79 -9.48 5.54 -1.32
CA VAL A 79 -8.08 5.19 -1.49
C VAL A 79 -7.33 6.31 -2.21
N ASP A 80 -6.22 6.75 -1.61
CA ASP A 80 -5.25 7.65 -2.24
C ASP A 80 -3.96 6.89 -2.52
N HIS A 81 -3.33 7.19 -3.65
CA HIS A 81 -2.11 6.53 -4.09
C HIS A 81 -1.11 7.57 -4.55
N ALA A 82 0.10 7.53 -4.01
CA ALA A 82 1.18 8.45 -4.36
C ALA A 82 2.50 7.72 -4.53
N VAL A 83 3.35 8.23 -5.41
CA VAL A 83 4.70 7.71 -5.63
C VAL A 83 5.71 8.79 -5.24
N TRP A 84 6.72 8.41 -4.49
CA TRP A 84 7.78 9.29 -4.02
C TRP A 84 9.14 8.75 -4.48
N ILE A 85 9.93 9.65 -5.00
CA ILE A 85 11.26 9.31 -5.55
C ILE A 85 12.37 9.88 -4.67
#